data_e6f846024624e51ddfa18fd32b8be638
#
_entry.id   e6f846024624e51ddfa18fd32b8be638
#
_cell.length_a   1.000
_cell.length_b   1.000
_cell.length_c   1.000
_cell.angle_alpha   90.00
_cell.angle_beta   90.00
_cell.angle_gamma   90.00
#
_symmetry.space_group_name_H-M   'P 1'
#
loop_
_entity.id
_entity.type
_entity.pdbx_description
1 polymer ?
#
loop_
_entity_poly.entity_id
_entity_poly.type
_entity_poly.pdbx_seq_one_letter_code
_entity_poly.pdbx_strand_id
1 'polypeptide(L)'
;IIRSHMDSLELCKLNLESLILSTAEKYLPQLNLVMTAPGIQSFAAIGIISEIGVDMSVFPTSKHLCSWAGLTPQNNESAGKKKTTRISRAGAYIKPLLVQCALCAIRAKQFPEIRNRYLALKKRRGHKKAIIAIARMLLTAIYNMLKKNEPYNSELYRKGDRPPAHREVSVEEAIFILQRQGYLVTASPAS
;
A
#
# COMPACT_ATOMS: atom_id res chain seq x y z
N ILE A 1 -23.13 -23.04 32.64
CA ILE A 1 -22.65 -23.73 31.42
C ILE A 1 -22.10 -22.73 30.43
N ILE A 2 -22.86 -21.72 29.96
CA ILE A 2 -22.37 -20.74 28.94
C ILE A 2 -21.15 -19.99 29.46
N ARG A 3 -21.19 -19.47 30.68
CA ARG A 3 -20.08 -18.69 31.28
C ARG A 3 -18.82 -19.54 31.40
N SER A 4 -18.95 -20.78 31.91
CA SER A 4 -17.81 -21.71 31.99
C SER A 4 -17.21 -22.03 30.63
N HIS A 5 -18.02 -22.12 29.58
CA HIS A 5 -17.52 -22.30 28.22
C HIS A 5 -16.80 -21.06 27.70
N MET A 6 -17.29 -19.84 27.95
CA MET A 6 -16.62 -18.60 27.62
C MET A 6 -15.25 -18.49 28.32
N ASP A 7 -15.20 -18.79 29.63
CA ASP A 7 -13.95 -18.78 30.41
C ASP A 7 -12.92 -19.78 29.83
N SER A 8 -13.37 -20.96 29.42
CA SER A 8 -12.53 -21.97 28.76
C SER A 8 -11.98 -21.49 27.42
N LEU A 9 -12.80 -20.82 26.59
CA LEU A 9 -12.37 -20.28 25.31
C LEU A 9 -11.35 -19.12 25.49
N GLU A 10 -11.56 -18.31 26.53
CA GLU A 10 -10.64 -17.20 26.85
C GLU A 10 -9.28 -17.73 27.30
N LEU A 11 -9.25 -18.79 28.10
CA LEU A 11 -8.02 -19.49 28.49
C LEU A 11 -7.30 -20.11 27.27
N CYS A 12 -8.05 -20.78 26.39
CA CYS A 12 -7.49 -21.32 25.14
C CYS A 12 -6.89 -20.22 24.27
N LYS A 13 -7.55 -19.07 24.16
CA LYS A 13 -7.05 -17.92 23.42
C LYS A 13 -5.73 -17.42 24.01
N LEU A 14 -5.63 -17.22 25.32
CA LEU A 14 -4.41 -16.78 26.00
C LEU A 14 -3.25 -17.75 25.77
N ASN A 15 -3.51 -19.06 25.84
CA ASN A 15 -2.50 -20.08 25.58
C ASN A 15 -1.99 -20.02 24.13
N LEU A 16 -2.89 -19.84 23.15
CA LEU A 16 -2.54 -19.68 21.74
C LEU A 16 -1.74 -18.39 21.49
N GLU A 17 -2.13 -17.28 22.11
CA GLU A 17 -1.40 -16.02 22.02
C GLU A 17 0.03 -16.17 22.56
N SER A 18 0.21 -16.83 23.73
CA SER A 18 1.51 -17.12 24.30
C SER A 18 2.38 -17.98 23.38
N LEU A 19 1.81 -19.04 22.80
CA LEU A 19 2.50 -19.92 21.84
C LEU A 19 2.91 -19.17 20.56
N ILE A 20 2.04 -18.33 20.03
CA ILE A 20 2.35 -17.50 18.86
C ILE A 20 3.52 -16.57 19.16
N LEU A 21 3.51 -15.88 20.30
CA LEU A 21 4.56 -14.95 20.68
C LEU A 21 5.90 -15.66 20.89
N SER A 22 5.92 -16.80 21.57
CA SER A 22 7.14 -17.58 21.79
C SER A 22 7.71 -18.12 20.46
N THR A 23 6.86 -18.55 19.54
CA THR A 23 7.28 -19.01 18.20
C THR A 23 7.82 -17.86 17.36
N ALA A 24 7.28 -16.66 17.52
CA ALA A 24 7.68 -15.47 16.79
C ALA A 24 8.96 -14.82 17.31
N GLU A 25 9.43 -15.20 18.50
CA GLU A 25 10.59 -14.60 19.18
C GLU A 25 11.84 -14.58 18.31
N LYS A 26 12.10 -15.64 17.57
CA LYS A 26 13.22 -15.73 16.61
C LYS A 26 13.22 -14.68 15.50
N TYR A 27 12.08 -14.03 15.26
CA TYR A 27 11.91 -13.00 14.22
C TYR A 27 11.73 -11.60 14.82
N LEU A 28 12.00 -11.40 16.11
CA LEU A 28 11.82 -10.13 16.81
C LEU A 28 12.44 -8.92 16.08
N PRO A 29 13.68 -8.99 15.54
CA PRO A 29 14.23 -7.85 14.80
C PRO A 29 13.37 -7.43 13.61
N GLN A 30 12.91 -8.40 12.82
CA GLN A 30 12.09 -8.15 11.64
C GLN A 30 10.67 -7.69 12.02
N LEU A 31 10.11 -8.25 13.09
CA LEU A 31 8.83 -7.84 13.65
C LEU A 31 8.87 -6.38 14.11
N ASN A 32 9.90 -6.02 14.89
CA ASN A 32 10.11 -4.64 15.35
C ASN A 32 10.25 -3.68 14.15
N LEU A 33 10.97 -4.12 13.12
CA LEU A 33 11.13 -3.36 11.90
C LEU A 33 9.77 -3.11 11.24
N VAL A 34 8.98 -4.14 11.01
CA VAL A 34 7.65 -4.05 10.35
C VAL A 34 6.67 -3.24 11.19
N MET A 35 6.74 -3.29 12.52
CA MET A 35 5.91 -2.49 13.42
C MET A 35 6.18 -0.98 13.35
N THR A 36 7.30 -0.53 12.78
CA THR A 36 7.51 0.90 12.52
C THR A 36 6.58 1.44 11.43
N ALA A 37 6.00 0.56 10.61
CA ALA A 37 5.06 0.96 9.57
C ALA A 37 3.68 1.33 10.17
N PRO A 38 3.01 2.37 9.63
CA PRO A 38 1.74 2.86 10.15
C PRO A 38 0.64 1.81 10.17
N GLY A 39 -0.06 1.71 11.31
CA GLY A 39 -1.21 0.83 11.47
C GLY A 39 -0.88 -0.65 11.62
N ILE A 40 0.38 -0.99 11.87
CA ILE A 40 0.84 -2.37 12.10
C ILE A 40 1.28 -2.51 13.55
N GLN A 41 0.66 -3.44 14.27
CA GLN A 41 1.00 -3.84 15.62
C GLN A 41 1.50 -5.29 15.64
N SER A 42 1.91 -5.79 16.80
CA SER A 42 2.59 -7.08 16.98
C SER A 42 1.92 -8.24 16.25
N PHE A 43 0.64 -8.52 16.52
CA PHE A 43 -0.08 -9.61 15.86
C PHE A 43 -0.24 -9.42 14.35
N ALA A 44 -0.40 -8.17 13.89
CA ALA A 44 -0.45 -7.88 12.46
C ALA A 44 0.93 -8.10 11.81
N ALA A 45 2.01 -7.71 12.47
CA ALA A 45 3.38 -7.95 12.00
C ALA A 45 3.67 -9.45 11.91
N ILE A 46 3.30 -10.22 12.96
CA ILE A 46 3.43 -11.69 12.97
C ILE A 46 2.65 -12.31 11.81
N GLY A 47 1.39 -11.93 11.63
CA GLY A 47 0.56 -12.43 10.53
C GLY A 47 1.11 -12.08 9.15
N ILE A 48 1.69 -10.89 8.98
CA ILE A 48 2.34 -10.51 7.71
C ILE A 48 3.58 -11.36 7.47
N ILE A 49 4.49 -11.47 8.46
CA ILE A 49 5.73 -12.23 8.34
C ILE A 49 5.45 -13.73 8.15
N SER A 50 4.44 -14.28 8.81
CA SER A 50 4.05 -15.69 8.61
C SER A 50 3.62 -16.00 7.17
N GLU A 51 3.03 -15.02 6.47
CA GLU A 51 2.58 -15.18 5.10
C GLU A 51 3.69 -14.93 4.07
N ILE A 52 4.52 -13.88 4.25
CA ILE A 52 5.50 -13.48 3.23
C ILE A 52 6.94 -13.94 3.53
N GLY A 53 7.20 -14.41 4.76
CA GLY A 53 8.54 -14.68 5.25
C GLY A 53 9.35 -13.41 5.51
N VAL A 54 10.61 -13.60 5.89
CA VAL A 54 11.56 -12.50 6.11
C VAL A 54 12.53 -12.33 4.95
N ASP A 55 12.72 -13.37 4.15
CA ASP A 55 13.60 -13.34 2.98
C ASP A 55 12.87 -12.81 1.75
N MET A 56 13.22 -11.58 1.37
CA MET A 56 12.64 -10.93 0.21
C MET A 56 13.28 -11.33 -1.13
N SER A 57 14.27 -12.22 -1.14
CA SER A 57 14.84 -12.78 -2.38
C SER A 57 13.85 -13.66 -3.14
N VAL A 58 12.88 -14.26 -2.42
CA VAL A 58 11.78 -15.05 -2.97
C VAL A 58 10.91 -14.24 -3.96
N PHE A 59 10.83 -12.92 -3.75
CA PHE A 59 10.08 -12.04 -4.63
C PHE A 59 11.03 -11.13 -5.43
N PRO A 60 11.11 -11.25 -6.76
CA PRO A 60 12.01 -10.43 -7.58
C PRO A 60 11.81 -8.92 -7.36
N THR A 61 10.56 -8.49 -7.18
CA THR A 61 10.23 -7.08 -6.89
C THR A 61 9.02 -6.98 -5.97
N SER A 62 8.84 -5.81 -5.34
CA SER A 62 7.63 -5.49 -4.57
C SER A 62 6.34 -5.60 -5.40
N LYS A 63 6.42 -5.44 -6.73
CA LYS A 63 5.27 -5.62 -7.63
C LYS A 63 4.82 -7.09 -7.68
N HIS A 64 5.76 -8.04 -7.70
CA HIS A 64 5.45 -9.47 -7.66
C HIS A 64 4.80 -9.85 -6.33
N LEU A 65 5.34 -9.39 -5.19
CA LEU A 65 4.73 -9.57 -3.88
C LEU A 65 3.30 -9.01 -3.83
N CYS A 66 3.09 -7.78 -4.31
CA CYS A 66 1.74 -7.18 -4.35
C CYS A 66 0.77 -7.94 -5.26
N SER A 67 1.26 -8.52 -6.35
CA SER A 67 0.45 -9.36 -7.24
C SER A 67 0.07 -10.68 -6.57
N TRP A 68 1.04 -11.34 -5.93
CA TRP A 68 0.83 -12.55 -5.14
C TRP A 68 -0.18 -12.32 -4.01
N ALA A 69 -0.06 -11.20 -3.29
CA ALA A 69 -1.02 -10.81 -2.24
C ALA A 69 -2.40 -10.36 -2.79
N GLY A 70 -2.61 -10.36 -4.10
CA GLY A 70 -3.90 -9.98 -4.70
C GLY A 70 -4.26 -8.50 -4.53
N LEU A 71 -3.28 -7.62 -4.38
CA LEU A 71 -3.47 -6.18 -4.24
C LEU A 71 -3.27 -5.41 -5.56
N THR A 72 -3.10 -6.13 -6.67
CA THR A 72 -3.00 -5.53 -8.00
C THR A 72 -4.26 -5.83 -8.83
N PRO A 73 -4.67 -4.91 -9.71
CA PRO A 73 -5.72 -5.20 -10.67
C PRO A 73 -5.27 -6.34 -11.57
N GLN A 74 -6.19 -7.23 -11.91
CA GLN A 74 -5.97 -8.23 -12.95
C GLN A 74 -5.96 -7.53 -14.31
N ASN A 75 -5.06 -7.95 -15.19
CA ASN A 75 -5.07 -7.54 -16.58
C ASN A 75 -5.97 -8.51 -17.36
N ASN A 76 -7.28 -8.26 -17.33
CA ASN A 76 -8.26 -9.06 -18.07
C ASN A 76 -8.61 -8.31 -19.34
N GLU A 77 -7.69 -8.38 -20.30
CA GLU A 77 -7.81 -7.77 -21.62
C GLU A 77 -7.87 -8.87 -22.68
N SER A 78 -8.84 -8.76 -23.56
CA SER A 78 -9.00 -9.66 -24.71
C SER A 78 -9.35 -8.82 -25.94
N ALA A 79 -8.59 -9.01 -27.04
CA ALA A 79 -8.74 -8.27 -28.29
C ALA A 79 -8.74 -6.73 -28.10
N GLY A 80 -7.83 -6.19 -27.28
CA GLY A 80 -7.71 -4.76 -27.00
C GLY A 80 -8.80 -4.18 -26.09
N LYS A 81 -9.78 -4.98 -25.64
CA LYS A 81 -10.86 -4.53 -24.76
C LYS A 81 -10.63 -4.97 -23.32
N LYS A 82 -10.52 -4.01 -22.39
CA LYS A 82 -10.44 -4.28 -20.95
C LYS A 82 -11.78 -4.76 -20.42
N LYS A 83 -11.88 -6.05 -20.06
CA LYS A 83 -13.11 -6.64 -19.51
C LYS A 83 -13.34 -6.28 -18.04
N THR A 84 -12.30 -6.26 -17.21
CA THR A 84 -12.43 -5.94 -15.78
C THR A 84 -11.10 -5.45 -15.18
N THR A 85 -11.19 -4.56 -14.18
CA THR A 85 -10.07 -4.09 -13.35
C THR A 85 -10.18 -4.60 -11.92
N ARG A 86 -10.93 -5.69 -11.69
CA ARG A 86 -11.05 -6.29 -10.35
C ARG A 86 -9.71 -6.83 -9.90
N ILE A 87 -9.46 -6.74 -8.59
CA ILE A 87 -8.29 -7.39 -7.97
C ILE A 87 -8.47 -8.92 -7.98
N SER A 88 -7.36 -9.65 -7.98
CA SER A 88 -7.38 -11.11 -7.94
C SER A 88 -7.96 -11.65 -6.64
N ARG A 89 -8.38 -12.91 -6.63
CA ARG A 89 -8.80 -13.62 -5.42
C ARG A 89 -7.62 -14.12 -4.57
N ALA A 90 -6.37 -13.96 -5.05
CA ALA A 90 -5.16 -14.32 -4.33
C ALA A 90 -5.04 -13.57 -3.00
N GLY A 91 -4.16 -14.05 -2.11
CA GLY A 91 -3.89 -13.44 -0.82
C GLY A 91 -5.06 -13.57 0.15
N ALA A 92 -5.62 -14.77 0.30
CA ALA A 92 -6.81 -15.01 1.13
C ALA A 92 -6.66 -14.52 2.57
N TYR A 93 -5.48 -14.66 3.16
CA TYR A 93 -5.19 -14.27 4.55
C TYR A 93 -4.50 -12.90 4.62
N ILE A 94 -3.46 -12.66 3.83
CA ILE A 94 -2.68 -11.43 3.88
C ILE A 94 -3.47 -10.20 3.42
N LYS A 95 -4.33 -10.33 2.41
CA LYS A 95 -5.11 -9.21 1.89
C LYS A 95 -6.06 -8.60 2.92
N PRO A 96 -6.93 -9.37 3.61
CA PRO A 96 -7.79 -8.85 4.67
C PRO A 96 -6.97 -8.20 5.79
N LEU A 97 -5.86 -8.82 6.19
CA LEU A 97 -4.98 -8.29 7.22
C LEU A 97 -4.40 -6.93 6.83
N LEU A 98 -3.87 -6.80 5.61
CA LEU A 98 -3.34 -5.52 5.11
C LEU A 98 -4.43 -4.46 4.92
N VAL A 99 -5.66 -4.85 4.61
CA VAL A 99 -6.81 -3.93 4.58
C VAL A 99 -7.09 -3.38 5.98
N GLN A 100 -7.06 -4.22 7.02
CA GLN A 100 -7.20 -3.76 8.41
C GLN A 100 -6.05 -2.83 8.80
N CYS A 101 -4.81 -3.17 8.50
CA CYS A 101 -3.66 -2.29 8.71
C CYS A 101 -3.83 -0.95 7.99
N ALA A 102 -4.32 -0.95 6.75
CA ALA A 102 -4.58 0.27 6.00
C ALA A 102 -5.68 1.14 6.65
N LEU A 103 -6.75 0.53 7.17
CA LEU A 103 -7.79 1.22 7.92
C LEU A 103 -7.26 1.86 9.22
N CYS A 104 -6.33 1.20 9.90
CA CYS A 104 -5.64 1.76 11.06
C CYS A 104 -4.69 2.88 10.66
N ALA A 105 -3.90 2.68 9.60
CA ALA A 105 -2.91 3.65 9.13
C ALA A 105 -3.54 5.01 8.71
N ILE A 106 -4.70 5.00 8.07
CA ILE A 106 -5.39 6.25 7.69
C ILE A 106 -5.94 7.04 8.88
N ARG A 107 -6.05 6.41 10.05
CA ARG A 107 -6.48 7.04 11.32
C ARG A 107 -5.30 7.48 12.17
N ALA A 108 -4.09 7.01 11.89
CA ALA A 108 -2.89 7.32 12.63
C ALA A 108 -2.51 8.80 12.46
N LYS A 109 -2.57 9.58 13.55
CA LYS A 109 -2.26 11.02 13.54
C LYS A 109 -0.81 11.33 13.20
N GLN A 110 0.09 10.39 13.51
CA GLN A 110 1.54 10.52 13.28
C GLN A 110 1.93 10.49 11.79
N PHE A 111 1.05 9.98 10.92
CA PHE A 111 1.32 9.79 9.49
C PHE A 111 0.23 10.44 8.61
N PRO A 112 0.11 11.78 8.64
CA PRO A 112 -0.94 12.51 7.93
C PRO A 112 -0.87 12.32 6.41
N GLU A 113 0.31 12.02 5.85
CA GLU A 113 0.53 11.79 4.43
C GLU A 113 -0.29 10.60 3.91
N ILE A 114 -0.46 9.54 4.73
CA ILE A 114 -1.27 8.37 4.35
C ILE A 114 -2.73 8.74 4.26
N ARG A 115 -3.23 9.48 5.24
CA ARG A 115 -4.61 9.99 5.24
C ARG A 115 -4.87 10.90 4.06
N ASN A 116 -3.96 11.83 3.77
CA ASN A 116 -4.08 12.75 2.65
C ASN A 116 -4.10 11.98 1.31
N ARG A 117 -3.23 11.00 1.16
CA ARG A 117 -3.21 10.12 -0.02
C ARG A 117 -4.51 9.32 -0.15
N TYR A 118 -5.02 8.76 0.94
CA TYR A 118 -6.30 8.05 0.96
C TYR A 118 -7.44 8.97 0.52
N LEU A 119 -7.57 10.18 1.09
CA LEU A 119 -8.63 11.13 0.75
C LEU A 119 -8.59 11.54 -0.73
N ALA A 120 -7.40 11.81 -1.27
CA ALA A 120 -7.22 12.12 -2.69
C ALA A 120 -7.65 10.96 -3.60
N LEU A 121 -7.32 9.72 -3.22
CA LEU A 121 -7.74 8.53 -3.96
C LEU A 121 -9.24 8.27 -3.81
N LYS A 122 -9.79 8.43 -2.60
CA LYS A 122 -11.23 8.24 -2.31
C LYS A 122 -12.09 9.15 -3.16
N LYS A 123 -11.71 10.43 -3.31
CA LYS A 123 -12.43 11.41 -4.14
C LYS A 123 -12.55 10.95 -5.61
N ARG A 124 -11.50 10.31 -6.16
CA ARG A 124 -11.47 9.89 -7.59
C ARG A 124 -11.97 8.48 -7.84
N ARG A 125 -11.76 7.55 -6.92
CA ARG A 125 -11.90 6.09 -7.15
C ARG A 125 -12.84 5.39 -6.17
N GLY A 126 -13.33 6.11 -5.16
CA GLY A 126 -14.17 5.58 -4.09
C GLY A 126 -13.37 4.85 -2.99
N HIS A 127 -14.07 4.57 -1.87
CA HIS A 127 -13.47 4.03 -0.65
C HIS A 127 -12.75 2.68 -0.87
N LYS A 128 -13.42 1.69 -1.46
CA LYS A 128 -12.87 0.33 -1.62
C LYS A 128 -11.55 0.31 -2.40
N LYS A 129 -11.48 1.06 -3.52
CA LYS A 129 -10.26 1.14 -4.33
C LYS A 129 -9.15 1.94 -3.62
N ALA A 130 -9.50 2.98 -2.86
CA ALA A 130 -8.55 3.78 -2.10
C ALA A 130 -7.89 2.94 -1.00
N ILE A 131 -8.64 2.14 -0.23
CA ILE A 131 -8.09 1.27 0.82
C ILE A 131 -7.14 0.22 0.24
N ILE A 132 -7.51 -0.43 -0.85
CA ILE A 132 -6.62 -1.40 -1.53
C ILE A 132 -5.33 -0.72 -2.00
N ALA A 133 -5.38 0.52 -2.48
CA ALA A 133 -4.18 1.25 -2.87
C ALA A 133 -3.27 1.59 -1.66
N ILE A 134 -3.84 1.91 -0.48
CA ILE A 134 -3.07 2.10 0.75
C ILE A 134 -2.49 0.76 1.23
N ALA A 135 -3.27 -0.33 1.25
CA ALA A 135 -2.79 -1.67 1.59
C ALA A 135 -1.60 -2.09 0.71
N ARG A 136 -1.69 -1.87 -0.60
CA ARG A 136 -0.59 -2.09 -1.54
C ARG A 136 0.64 -1.23 -1.24
N MET A 137 0.43 0.02 -0.87
CA MET A 137 1.53 0.92 -0.49
C MET A 137 2.24 0.41 0.76
N LEU A 138 1.49 -0.02 1.79
CA LEU A 138 2.05 -0.61 3.02
C LEU A 138 2.87 -1.87 2.70
N LEU A 139 2.34 -2.78 1.89
CA LEU A 139 3.06 -4.00 1.52
C LEU A 139 4.34 -3.70 0.71
N THR A 140 4.30 -2.68 -0.16
CA THR A 140 5.50 -2.21 -0.88
C THR A 140 6.54 -1.63 0.10
N ALA A 141 6.10 -0.90 1.13
CA ALA A 141 6.98 -0.39 2.17
C ALA A 141 7.63 -1.54 2.95
N ILE A 142 6.82 -2.51 3.42
CA ILE A 142 7.30 -3.69 4.16
C ILE A 142 8.34 -4.47 3.34
N TYR A 143 8.09 -4.71 2.04
CA TYR A 143 9.06 -5.34 1.16
C TYR A 143 10.42 -4.61 1.17
N ASN A 144 10.41 -3.29 1.02
CA ASN A 144 11.63 -2.50 1.01
C ASN A 144 12.31 -2.45 2.37
N MET A 145 11.53 -2.37 3.46
CA MET A 145 12.02 -2.39 4.83
C MET A 145 12.76 -3.70 5.13
N LEU A 146 12.14 -4.85 4.82
CA LEU A 146 12.75 -6.17 5.02
C LEU A 146 13.97 -6.37 4.11
N LYS A 147 13.90 -5.94 2.85
CA LYS A 147 15.01 -6.08 1.88
C LYS A 147 16.23 -5.25 2.25
N LYS A 148 16.03 -4.04 2.78
CA LYS A 148 17.10 -3.10 3.12
C LYS A 148 17.48 -3.13 4.60
N ASN A 149 16.67 -3.79 5.41
CA ASN A 149 16.74 -3.74 6.87
C ASN A 149 16.67 -2.30 7.43
N GLU A 150 15.78 -1.49 6.88
CA GLU A 150 15.57 -0.09 7.25
C GLU A 150 14.15 0.13 7.80
N PRO A 151 13.95 0.98 8.84
CA PRO A 151 12.63 1.30 9.37
C PRO A 151 11.78 2.06 8.35
N TYR A 152 10.47 2.15 8.63
CA TYR A 152 9.56 2.89 7.78
C TYR A 152 9.97 4.37 7.68
N ASN A 153 10.17 4.83 6.46
CA ASN A 153 10.47 6.23 6.18
C ASN A 153 9.24 6.92 5.56
N SER A 154 8.60 7.79 6.35
CA SER A 154 7.42 8.56 5.91
C SER A 154 7.73 9.55 4.79
N GLU A 155 8.97 10.05 4.71
CA GLU A 155 9.36 11.07 3.73
C GLU A 155 9.30 10.57 2.29
N LEU A 156 9.57 9.28 2.08
CA LEU A 156 9.42 8.65 0.76
C LEU A 156 7.98 8.72 0.22
N TYR A 157 7.00 8.92 1.10
CA TYR A 157 5.58 8.97 0.76
C TYR A 157 4.97 10.37 0.92
N ARG A 158 5.69 11.30 1.52
CA ARG A 158 5.33 12.72 1.42
C ARG A 158 5.44 13.11 -0.05
N LYS A 159 4.44 13.83 -0.53
CA LYS A 159 4.58 14.58 -1.77
C LYS A 159 5.45 15.81 -1.45
N GLY A 160 6.71 15.58 -1.11
CA GLY A 160 7.69 16.64 -1.09
C GLY A 160 8.05 16.92 -2.53
N ASP A 161 7.91 18.15 -2.94
CA ASP A 161 8.64 18.85 -4.00
C ASP A 161 9.12 18.03 -5.22
N ARG A 162 8.36 17.02 -5.61
CA ARG A 162 8.47 16.59 -7.00
C ARG A 162 7.99 17.78 -7.82
N PRO A 163 8.86 18.42 -8.60
CA PRO A 163 8.39 19.38 -9.55
C PRO A 163 7.23 18.71 -10.30
N PRO A 164 6.14 19.42 -10.58
CA PRO A 164 5.05 18.86 -11.37
C PRO A 164 5.71 18.21 -12.57
N ALA A 165 5.36 16.94 -12.85
CA ALA A 165 5.88 16.26 -14.03
C ALA A 165 5.73 17.24 -15.17
N HIS A 166 6.85 17.67 -15.74
CA HIS A 166 6.87 18.64 -16.82
C HIS A 166 6.09 17.96 -17.94
N ARG A 167 4.81 18.28 -18.04
CA ARG A 167 4.02 17.91 -19.20
C ARG A 167 4.60 18.82 -20.28
N GLU A 168 5.36 18.24 -21.19
CA GLU A 168 5.76 18.94 -22.41
C GLU A 168 4.47 19.38 -23.10
N VAL A 169 4.19 20.65 -23.01
CA VAL A 169 3.04 21.25 -23.68
C VAL A 169 3.40 21.24 -25.17
N SER A 170 2.60 20.59 -26.00
CA SER A 170 2.84 20.61 -27.45
C SER A 170 2.80 22.06 -27.95
N VAL A 171 3.54 22.35 -29.01
CA VAL A 171 3.58 23.72 -29.61
C VAL A 171 2.15 24.21 -29.91
N GLU A 172 1.28 23.35 -30.38
CA GLU A 172 -0.11 23.66 -30.66
C GLU A 172 -0.90 24.03 -29.40
N GLU A 173 -0.68 23.31 -28.30
CA GLU A 173 -1.32 23.56 -27.01
C GLU A 173 -0.81 24.86 -26.37
N ALA A 174 0.48 25.18 -26.54
CA ALA A 174 1.09 26.45 -26.12
C ALA A 174 0.52 27.64 -26.91
N ILE A 175 0.39 27.52 -28.23
CA ILE A 175 -0.21 28.53 -29.09
C ILE A 175 -1.66 28.78 -28.68
N PHE A 176 -2.45 27.73 -28.47
CA PHE A 176 -3.84 27.84 -28.04
C PHE A 176 -3.98 28.58 -26.69
N ILE A 177 -3.11 28.28 -25.70
CA ILE A 177 -3.10 28.95 -24.42
C ILE A 177 -2.79 30.44 -24.57
N LEU A 178 -1.78 30.79 -25.36
CA LEU A 178 -1.38 32.17 -25.61
C LEU A 178 -2.48 32.97 -26.32
N GLN A 179 -3.12 32.41 -27.34
CA GLN A 179 -4.24 33.02 -28.05
C GLN A 179 -5.43 33.28 -27.12
N ARG A 180 -5.75 32.34 -26.23
CA ARG A 180 -6.81 32.50 -25.24
C ARG A 180 -6.53 33.58 -24.22
N GLN A 181 -5.25 33.90 -23.95
CA GLN A 181 -4.80 34.99 -23.08
C GLN A 181 -4.71 36.34 -23.83
N GLY A 182 -5.04 36.40 -25.13
CA GLY A 182 -5.02 37.63 -25.93
C GLY A 182 -3.71 37.93 -26.63
N TYR A 183 -2.76 37.01 -26.63
CA TYR A 183 -1.49 37.19 -27.35
C TYR A 183 -1.63 36.79 -28.82
N LEU A 184 -1.11 37.64 -29.72
CA LEU A 184 -0.97 37.29 -31.11
C LEU A 184 0.34 36.48 -31.30
N VAL A 185 0.16 35.20 -31.69
CA VAL A 185 1.29 34.31 -31.98
C VAL A 185 1.51 34.27 -33.47
N THR A 186 2.62 34.83 -33.96
CA THR A 186 3.04 34.78 -35.36
C THR A 186 4.20 33.79 -35.52
N ALA A 187 4.14 32.92 -36.54
CA ALA A 187 5.26 32.05 -36.88
C ALA A 187 6.35 32.88 -37.57
N SER A 188 7.54 32.96 -36.94
CA SER A 188 8.71 33.48 -37.60
C SER A 188 9.50 32.30 -38.21
N PRO A 189 9.89 32.34 -39.49
CA PRO A 189 10.75 31.29 -40.04
C PRO A 189 12.08 31.26 -39.29
N ALA A 190 12.49 30.07 -38.88
CA ALA A 190 13.81 29.86 -38.31
C ALA A 190 14.85 30.09 -39.40
N SER A 191 15.75 31.04 -39.14
CA SER A 191 16.91 31.33 -39.98
C SER A 191 17.99 30.23 -39.87
#